data_a31121f8d9e3726afb2a62b7e6e671dd
#
_entry.id   a31121f8d9e3726afb2a62b7e6e671dd
#
_cell.length_a   1.000
_cell.length_b   1.000
_cell.length_c   1.000
_cell.angle_alpha   90.00
_cell.angle_beta   90.00
_cell.angle_gamma   90.00
#
_symmetry.space_group_name_H-M   'P 1'
#
loop_
_entity.id
_entity.type
_entity.pdbx_description
1 polymer ?
#
loop_
_entity_poly.entity_id
_entity_poly.type
_entity_poly.pdbx_seq_one_letter_code
_entity_poly.pdbx_strand_id
1 'polypeptide(L)'
;MNTEDRKQQDRVAFILSEFKQLKNILDNKMDYYARKLASRQERQRSLVGEYNGVCYFKPRKLTSKYGVDFFYSVICQLEKGDALGQVYVELDDGFLEIKNDGAESVLYTKHFMQRFLERMNLQSYLEDFSIERFMVAFLGTISLYKPIVFEKKLGDFSITHKDWYDACACNSEGMYCIRYVNEMYCVYKTFISKNEFKPSQMKKWEKLMSESVQDEFQEGMSTSYNQVFEARKTL
;
A
#
# COMPACT_ATOMS: atom_id res chain seq x y z
N MET A 1 -18.53 15.71 -7.68
CA MET A 1 -18.30 14.79 -6.55
C MET A 1 -19.67 14.29 -6.12
N ASN A 2 -19.90 12.98 -6.11
CA ASN A 2 -21.18 12.43 -5.69
C ASN A 2 -21.29 12.42 -4.14
N THR A 3 -22.49 12.17 -3.62
CA THR A 3 -22.77 12.19 -2.16
C THR A 3 -21.97 11.10 -1.41
N GLU A 4 -21.67 10.00 -2.07
CA GLU A 4 -20.94 8.86 -1.51
C GLU A 4 -19.44 9.15 -1.36
N ASP A 5 -18.84 9.77 -2.39
CA ASP A 5 -17.45 10.23 -2.33
C ASP A 5 -17.24 11.23 -1.18
N ARG A 6 -18.22 12.13 -0.96
CA ARG A 6 -18.14 13.10 0.13
C ARG A 6 -18.19 12.44 1.50
N LYS A 7 -19.11 11.49 1.70
CA LYS A 7 -19.19 10.73 2.96
C LYS A 7 -17.92 9.95 3.25
N GLN A 8 -17.31 9.36 2.22
CA GLN A 8 -16.06 8.65 2.35
C GLN A 8 -14.90 9.59 2.71
N GLN A 9 -14.85 10.79 2.10
CA GLN A 9 -13.86 11.81 2.45
C GLN A 9 -14.00 12.28 3.90
N ASP A 10 -15.23 12.57 4.35
CA ASP A 10 -15.49 13.00 5.73
C ASP A 10 -15.08 11.90 6.73
N ARG A 11 -15.34 10.62 6.41
CA ARG A 11 -14.91 9.47 7.22
C ARG A 11 -13.37 9.39 7.31
N VAL A 12 -12.67 9.52 6.17
CA VAL A 12 -11.20 9.50 6.14
C VAL A 12 -10.63 10.68 6.91
N ALA A 13 -11.16 11.89 6.72
CA ALA A 13 -10.72 13.08 7.45
C ALA A 13 -10.89 12.91 8.97
N PHE A 14 -12.00 12.31 9.41
CA PHE A 14 -12.22 11.98 10.82
C PHE A 14 -11.18 10.98 11.34
N ILE A 15 -10.94 9.87 10.62
CA ILE A 15 -9.92 8.86 10.99
C ILE A 15 -8.54 9.51 11.12
N LEU A 16 -8.15 10.35 10.15
CA LEU A 16 -6.86 11.03 10.19
C LEU A 16 -6.74 12.03 11.36
N SER A 17 -7.85 12.68 11.76
CA SER A 17 -7.86 13.54 12.94
C SER A 17 -7.63 12.74 14.23
N GLU A 18 -8.26 11.57 14.36
CA GLU A 18 -8.06 10.67 15.50
C GLU A 18 -6.63 10.09 15.51
N PHE A 19 -6.11 9.72 14.34
CA PHE A 19 -4.72 9.27 14.21
C PHE A 19 -3.74 10.31 14.73
N LYS A 20 -3.89 11.58 14.35
CA LYS A 20 -3.00 12.67 14.81
C LYS A 20 -2.96 12.80 16.33
N GLN A 21 -4.09 12.57 16.99
CA GLN A 21 -4.15 12.60 18.47
C GLN A 21 -3.42 11.40 19.10
N LEU A 22 -3.42 10.25 18.43
CA LEU A 22 -2.83 9.02 18.94
C LEU A 22 -1.42 8.73 18.41
N LYS A 23 -0.92 9.54 17.48
CA LYS A 23 0.34 9.30 16.76
C LYS A 23 1.51 8.95 17.71
N ASN A 24 1.78 9.78 18.70
CA ASN A 24 2.88 9.54 19.65
C ASN A 24 2.72 8.22 20.43
N ILE A 25 1.48 7.84 20.75
CA ILE A 25 1.20 6.58 21.43
C ILE A 25 1.44 5.42 20.49
N LEU A 26 0.99 5.52 19.23
CA LEU A 26 1.19 4.50 18.21
C LEU A 26 2.67 4.30 17.90
N ASP A 27 3.42 5.39 17.72
CA ASP A 27 4.87 5.34 17.46
C ASP A 27 5.61 4.62 18.60
N ASN A 28 5.35 5.00 19.85
CA ASN A 28 5.96 4.35 21.02
C ASN A 28 5.59 2.84 21.11
N LYS A 29 4.35 2.48 20.74
CA LYS A 29 3.91 1.08 20.73
C LYS A 29 4.56 0.30 19.59
N MET A 30 4.72 0.88 18.41
CA MET A 30 5.42 0.26 17.28
C MET A 30 6.89 0.05 17.61
N ASP A 31 7.58 1.04 18.17
CA ASP A 31 8.98 0.93 18.58
C ASP A 31 9.18 -0.14 19.66
N TYR A 32 8.27 -0.20 20.62
CA TYR A 32 8.29 -1.25 21.62
C TYR A 32 8.07 -2.64 21.00
N TYR A 33 7.15 -2.74 20.03
CA TYR A 33 6.88 -3.98 19.34
C TYR A 33 8.07 -4.41 18.48
N ALA A 34 8.68 -3.49 17.72
CA ALA A 34 9.88 -3.74 16.93
C ALA A 34 11.03 -4.28 17.79
N ARG A 35 11.26 -3.68 18.98
CA ARG A 35 12.27 -4.16 19.93
C ARG A 35 11.97 -5.58 20.45
N LYS A 36 10.70 -5.92 20.70
CA LYS A 36 10.32 -7.29 21.08
C LYS A 36 10.64 -8.31 19.98
N LEU A 37 10.47 -7.93 18.72
CA LEU A 37 10.78 -8.80 17.57
C LEU A 37 12.29 -9.05 17.39
N ALA A 38 13.17 -8.40 18.14
CA ALA A 38 14.59 -8.78 18.22
C ALA A 38 14.77 -10.20 18.79
N SER A 39 13.86 -10.65 19.68
CA SER A 39 13.85 -12.02 20.17
C SER A 39 13.35 -12.99 19.09
N ARG A 40 14.12 -14.09 18.88
CA ARG A 40 13.73 -15.17 17.94
C ARG A 40 12.38 -15.78 18.29
N GLN A 41 12.11 -15.99 19.59
CA GLN A 41 10.86 -16.57 20.07
C GLN A 41 9.66 -15.68 19.73
N GLU A 42 9.76 -14.36 19.96
CA GLU A 42 8.68 -13.43 19.65
C GLU A 42 8.46 -13.32 18.15
N ARG A 43 9.52 -13.32 17.33
CA ARG A 43 9.41 -13.36 15.87
C ARG A 43 8.62 -14.57 15.39
N GLN A 44 8.98 -15.77 15.84
CA GLN A 44 8.28 -17.00 15.45
C GLN A 44 6.81 -16.98 15.87
N ARG A 45 6.51 -16.46 17.07
CA ARG A 45 5.14 -16.39 17.60
C ARG A 45 4.27 -15.35 16.88
N SER A 46 4.88 -14.26 16.42
CA SER A 46 4.16 -13.11 15.85
C SER A 46 4.16 -13.08 14.32
N LEU A 47 4.94 -13.95 13.66
CA LEU A 47 5.01 -13.99 12.20
C LEU A 47 3.65 -14.41 11.63
N VAL A 48 3.10 -13.60 10.75
CA VAL A 48 1.93 -13.91 9.90
C VAL A 48 2.36 -14.65 8.66
N GLY A 49 3.43 -14.18 8.01
CA GLY A 49 3.98 -14.80 6.82
C GLY A 49 5.21 -14.06 6.32
N GLU A 50 5.84 -14.72 5.35
CA GLU A 50 6.98 -14.20 4.61
C GLU A 50 6.75 -14.41 3.12
N TYR A 51 7.06 -13.39 2.32
CA TYR A 51 7.02 -13.46 0.87
C TYR A 51 8.12 -12.56 0.28
N ASN A 52 8.94 -13.12 -0.60
CA ASN A 52 10.03 -12.41 -1.28
C ASN A 52 10.95 -11.61 -0.32
N GLY A 53 11.34 -12.22 0.81
CA GLY A 53 12.21 -11.60 1.79
C GLY A 53 11.56 -10.51 2.67
N VAL A 54 10.26 -10.35 2.58
CA VAL A 54 9.48 -9.46 3.45
C VAL A 54 8.69 -10.26 4.47
N CYS A 55 8.96 -10.02 5.75
CA CYS A 55 8.22 -10.60 6.86
C CYS A 55 7.18 -9.61 7.37
N TYR A 56 5.94 -10.05 7.55
CA TYR A 56 4.85 -9.31 8.16
C TYR A 56 4.48 -9.92 9.51
N PHE A 57 4.40 -9.08 10.54
CA PHE A 57 4.10 -9.54 11.90
C PHE A 57 2.68 -9.20 12.31
N LYS A 58 2.11 -10.04 13.18
CA LYS A 58 0.72 -9.95 13.62
C LYS A 58 0.37 -8.54 14.09
N PRO A 59 -0.66 -7.90 13.52
CA PRO A 59 -1.03 -6.56 13.92
C PRO A 59 -1.57 -6.54 15.36
N ARG A 60 -1.37 -5.41 16.01
CA ARG A 60 -1.90 -5.09 17.33
C ARG A 60 -2.87 -3.94 17.19
N LYS A 61 -3.82 -3.85 18.09
CA LYS A 61 -4.91 -2.88 18.06
C LYS A 61 -4.78 -1.82 19.13
N LEU A 62 -5.10 -0.58 18.75
CA LEU A 62 -5.32 0.55 19.64
C LEU A 62 -6.63 1.23 19.26
N THR A 63 -7.58 1.30 20.18
CA THR A 63 -8.87 1.96 19.95
C THR A 63 -8.79 3.42 20.42
N SER A 64 -9.24 4.35 19.57
CA SER A 64 -9.35 5.77 19.92
C SER A 64 -10.49 6.04 20.90
N LYS A 65 -10.52 7.24 21.46
CA LYS A 65 -11.60 7.69 22.35
C LYS A 65 -12.97 7.62 21.67
N TYR A 66 -13.02 7.79 20.37
CA TYR A 66 -14.27 7.77 19.60
C TYR A 66 -14.53 6.45 18.86
N GLY A 67 -13.86 5.36 19.29
CA GLY A 67 -14.14 4.02 18.81
C GLY A 67 -13.49 3.66 17.48
N VAL A 68 -12.53 4.43 16.98
CA VAL A 68 -11.74 4.04 15.79
C VAL A 68 -10.68 3.04 16.21
N ASP A 69 -10.70 1.86 15.59
CA ASP A 69 -9.70 0.81 15.79
C ASP A 69 -8.53 1.00 14.83
N PHE A 70 -7.38 1.41 15.37
CA PHE A 70 -6.11 1.46 14.65
C PHE A 70 -5.37 0.16 14.84
N PHE A 71 -5.05 -0.50 13.74
CA PHE A 71 -4.18 -1.66 13.72
C PHE A 71 -2.77 -1.19 13.38
N TYR A 72 -1.79 -1.62 14.18
CA TYR A 72 -0.38 -1.30 13.95
C TYR A 72 0.45 -2.58 13.92
N SER A 73 1.35 -2.65 12.95
CA SER A 73 2.22 -3.80 12.71
C SER A 73 3.66 -3.36 12.44
N VAL A 74 4.55 -4.33 12.43
CA VAL A 74 5.94 -4.17 12.01
C VAL A 74 6.17 -5.05 10.78
N ILE A 75 6.87 -4.50 9.82
CA ILE A 75 7.31 -5.16 8.59
C ILE A 75 8.84 -5.19 8.63
N CYS A 76 9.44 -6.36 8.38
CA CYS A 76 10.89 -6.47 8.27
C CYS A 76 11.29 -6.93 6.88
N GLN A 77 12.25 -6.24 6.27
CA GLN A 77 12.90 -6.69 5.05
C GLN A 77 14.18 -7.43 5.43
N LEU A 78 14.22 -8.74 5.16
CA LEU A 78 15.30 -9.63 5.66
C LEU A 78 16.67 -9.24 5.15
N GLU A 79 16.78 -8.85 3.88
CA GLU A 79 18.08 -8.49 3.28
C GLU A 79 18.69 -7.20 3.86
N LYS A 80 17.84 -6.25 4.25
CA LYS A 80 18.29 -4.94 4.75
C LYS A 80 18.30 -4.85 6.27
N GLY A 81 17.61 -5.78 6.95
CA GLY A 81 17.43 -5.74 8.40
C GLY A 81 16.55 -4.58 8.89
N ASP A 82 15.94 -3.84 7.97
CA ASP A 82 15.12 -2.67 8.30
C ASP A 82 13.74 -3.11 8.78
N ALA A 83 13.29 -2.50 9.88
CA ALA A 83 11.95 -2.69 10.41
C ALA A 83 11.12 -1.40 10.22
N LEU A 84 9.97 -1.53 9.58
CA LEU A 84 9.06 -0.43 9.30
C LEU A 84 7.76 -0.61 10.08
N GLY A 85 7.30 0.46 10.69
CA GLY A 85 5.97 0.50 11.28
C GLY A 85 4.89 0.74 10.22
N GLN A 86 3.77 0.03 10.36
CA GLN A 86 2.58 0.24 9.54
C GLN A 86 1.38 0.48 10.44
N VAL A 87 0.53 1.43 10.06
CA VAL A 87 -0.76 1.70 10.73
C VAL A 87 -1.87 1.68 9.69
N TYR A 88 -2.97 0.99 10.01
CA TYR A 88 -4.16 0.98 9.17
C TYR A 88 -5.45 0.90 9.99
N VAL A 89 -6.56 1.21 9.34
CA VAL A 89 -7.93 1.08 9.86
C VAL A 89 -8.73 0.20 8.92
N GLU A 90 -9.41 -0.81 9.43
CA GLU A 90 -10.32 -1.64 8.64
C GLU A 90 -11.61 -0.88 8.32
N LEU A 91 -12.06 -1.02 7.08
CA LEU A 91 -13.30 -0.43 6.57
C LEU A 91 -14.16 -1.53 5.93
N ASP A 92 -15.44 -1.25 5.72
CA ASP A 92 -16.39 -2.24 5.18
C ASP A 92 -15.99 -2.73 3.77
N ASP A 93 -15.36 -1.86 2.98
CA ASP A 93 -14.95 -2.11 1.60
C ASP A 93 -13.44 -2.32 1.40
N GLY A 94 -12.66 -2.42 2.49
CA GLY A 94 -11.21 -2.60 2.43
C GLY A 94 -10.50 -2.18 3.70
N PHE A 95 -9.31 -1.59 3.57
CA PHE A 95 -8.60 -0.96 4.68
C PHE A 95 -7.89 0.32 4.24
N LEU A 96 -7.81 1.28 5.16
CA LEU A 96 -7.13 2.55 4.99
C LEU A 96 -5.76 2.47 5.65
N GLU A 97 -4.69 2.46 4.87
CA GLU A 97 -3.32 2.61 5.36
C GLU A 97 -3.00 4.10 5.56
N ILE A 98 -2.40 4.43 6.70
CA ILE A 98 -2.00 5.80 7.04
C ILE A 98 -0.49 5.90 6.89
N LYS A 99 -0.04 6.83 6.05
CA LYS A 99 1.36 7.06 5.68
C LYS A 99 1.83 8.46 6.07
N ASN A 100 3.14 8.64 6.04
CA ASN A 100 3.78 9.96 6.21
C ASN A 100 3.21 10.75 7.39
N ASP A 101 3.14 10.10 8.54
CA ASP A 101 2.66 10.72 9.78
C ASP A 101 1.22 11.26 9.71
N GLY A 102 0.39 10.66 8.85
CA GLY A 102 -0.99 11.08 8.61
C GLY A 102 -1.14 12.19 7.56
N ALA A 103 -0.06 12.53 6.86
CA ALA A 103 -0.14 13.44 5.72
C ALA A 103 -0.72 12.76 4.47
N GLU A 104 -0.54 11.45 4.35
CA GLU A 104 -1.05 10.65 3.24
C GLU A 104 -1.82 9.45 3.75
N SER A 105 -2.82 9.01 2.98
CA SER A 105 -3.55 7.78 3.24
C SER A 105 -3.93 7.08 1.95
N VAL A 106 -3.96 5.75 2.02
CA VAL A 106 -4.25 4.90 0.87
C VAL A 106 -5.34 3.90 1.24
N LEU A 107 -6.46 3.95 0.53
CA LEU A 107 -7.50 2.93 0.63
C LEU A 107 -7.22 1.81 -0.37
N TYR A 108 -7.04 0.60 0.15
CA TYR A 108 -7.01 -0.63 -0.64
C TYR A 108 -8.39 -1.27 -0.58
N THR A 109 -9.12 -1.26 -1.70
CA THR A 109 -10.45 -1.87 -1.74
C THR A 109 -10.38 -3.40 -1.71
N LYS A 110 -11.41 -4.08 -1.20
CA LYS A 110 -11.49 -5.55 -1.25
C LYS A 110 -11.35 -6.07 -2.68
N HIS A 111 -11.98 -5.39 -3.63
CA HIS A 111 -11.88 -5.73 -5.05
C HIS A 111 -10.42 -5.66 -5.55
N PHE A 112 -9.69 -4.58 -5.20
CA PHE A 112 -8.28 -4.46 -5.56
C PHE A 112 -7.46 -5.62 -4.98
N MET A 113 -7.62 -5.90 -3.68
CA MET A 113 -6.87 -6.95 -2.99
C MET A 113 -7.09 -8.33 -3.61
N GLN A 114 -8.34 -8.68 -3.88
CA GLN A 114 -8.70 -9.96 -4.51
C GLN A 114 -8.12 -10.05 -5.93
N ARG A 115 -8.31 -9.01 -6.73
CA ARG A 115 -7.79 -8.98 -8.12
C ARG A 115 -6.27 -9.05 -8.18
N PHE A 116 -5.59 -8.40 -7.24
CA PHE A 116 -4.14 -8.50 -7.13
C PHE A 116 -3.70 -9.95 -6.88
N LEU A 117 -4.26 -10.62 -5.87
CA LEU A 117 -3.91 -11.99 -5.53
C LEU A 117 -4.25 -12.98 -6.66
N GLU A 118 -5.42 -12.86 -7.29
CA GLU A 118 -5.82 -13.67 -8.44
C GLU A 118 -4.80 -13.55 -9.59
N ARG A 119 -4.48 -12.32 -9.97
CA ARG A 119 -3.67 -12.00 -11.15
C ARG A 119 -2.18 -12.23 -10.96
N MET A 120 -1.74 -12.24 -9.72
CA MET A 120 -0.39 -12.63 -9.34
C MET A 120 -0.25 -14.14 -9.11
N ASN A 121 -1.30 -14.94 -9.37
CA ASN A 121 -1.35 -16.39 -9.12
C ASN A 121 -1.02 -16.78 -7.66
N LEU A 122 -1.43 -15.95 -6.72
CA LEU A 122 -1.20 -16.15 -5.30
C LEU A 122 -2.42 -16.83 -4.64
N GLN A 123 -2.84 -17.96 -5.19
CA GLN A 123 -4.07 -18.65 -4.82
C GLN A 123 -4.15 -19.02 -3.35
N SER A 124 -3.03 -19.44 -2.74
CA SER A 124 -3.00 -19.80 -1.31
C SER A 124 -3.30 -18.62 -0.37
N TYR A 125 -3.04 -17.39 -0.82
CA TYR A 125 -3.39 -16.16 -0.08
C TYR A 125 -4.84 -15.75 -0.31
N LEU A 126 -5.43 -16.16 -1.43
CA LEU A 126 -6.83 -15.87 -1.77
C LEU A 126 -7.79 -16.82 -1.04
N GLU A 127 -7.47 -18.12 -0.95
CA GLU A 127 -8.30 -19.14 -0.29
C GLU A 127 -8.52 -18.86 1.20
N ASP A 128 -7.50 -18.35 1.86
CA ASP A 128 -7.56 -17.93 3.28
C ASP A 128 -7.34 -16.40 3.36
N PHE A 129 -8.23 -15.66 2.69
CA PHE A 129 -8.10 -14.23 2.51
C PHE A 129 -8.24 -13.46 3.83
N SER A 130 -7.21 -12.67 4.14
CA SER A 130 -7.24 -11.64 5.18
C SER A 130 -6.41 -10.43 4.74
N ILE A 131 -6.59 -9.30 5.41
CA ILE A 131 -5.78 -8.09 5.16
C ILE A 131 -4.30 -8.39 5.36
N GLU A 132 -3.96 -9.11 6.41
CA GLU A 132 -2.58 -9.47 6.75
C GLU A 132 -1.94 -10.34 5.67
N ARG A 133 -2.66 -11.34 5.17
CA ARG A 133 -2.15 -12.20 4.09
C ARG A 133 -1.98 -11.44 2.79
N PHE A 134 -2.93 -10.58 2.45
CA PHE A 134 -2.76 -9.66 1.34
C PHE A 134 -1.52 -8.78 1.53
N MET A 135 -1.31 -8.21 2.71
CA MET A 135 -0.15 -7.35 2.99
C MET A 135 1.18 -8.10 2.83
N VAL A 136 1.28 -9.35 3.29
CA VAL A 136 2.47 -10.19 3.04
C VAL A 136 2.78 -10.29 1.55
N ALA A 137 1.78 -10.68 0.76
CA ALA A 137 1.93 -10.88 -0.68
C ALA A 137 2.20 -9.55 -1.43
N PHE A 138 1.46 -8.51 -1.09
CA PHE A 138 1.57 -7.19 -1.71
C PHE A 138 2.93 -6.55 -1.44
N LEU A 139 3.34 -6.48 -0.18
CA LEU A 139 4.62 -5.89 0.22
C LEU A 139 5.81 -6.66 -0.35
N GLY A 140 5.75 -7.99 -0.34
CA GLY A 140 6.78 -8.82 -0.97
C GLY A 140 6.87 -8.59 -2.48
N THR A 141 5.73 -8.40 -3.16
CA THR A 141 5.72 -8.09 -4.59
C THR A 141 6.32 -6.72 -4.87
N ILE A 142 5.88 -5.66 -4.18
CA ILE A 142 6.41 -4.30 -4.42
C ILE A 142 7.85 -4.12 -3.95
N SER A 143 8.34 -4.97 -3.06
CA SER A 143 9.75 -4.98 -2.65
C SER A 143 10.67 -5.44 -3.79
N LEU A 144 10.25 -6.44 -4.58
CA LEU A 144 10.98 -6.93 -5.74
C LEU A 144 10.76 -6.05 -6.98
N TYR A 145 9.52 -5.68 -7.20
CA TYR A 145 9.09 -4.99 -8.42
C TYR A 145 8.57 -3.60 -8.04
N LYS A 146 9.50 -2.68 -7.74
CA LYS A 146 9.13 -1.31 -7.34
C LYS A 146 8.18 -0.69 -8.37
N PRO A 147 6.95 -0.31 -7.97
CA PRO A 147 6.05 0.34 -8.90
C PRO A 147 6.46 1.79 -9.11
N ILE A 148 6.40 2.24 -10.36
CA ILE A 148 6.61 3.62 -10.74
C ILE A 148 5.25 4.27 -10.90
N VAL A 149 5.04 5.40 -10.22
CA VAL A 149 3.76 6.12 -10.24
C VAL A 149 3.75 7.12 -11.39
N PHE A 150 2.72 7.06 -12.20
CA PHE A 150 2.48 8.00 -13.29
C PHE A 150 1.23 8.83 -13.00
N GLU A 151 1.40 10.12 -12.75
CA GLU A 151 0.32 11.08 -12.48
C GLU A 151 -0.38 11.59 -13.75
N LYS A 152 -0.39 10.85 -14.83
CA LYS A 152 -1.02 11.28 -16.08
C LYS A 152 -2.42 10.70 -16.20
N LYS A 153 -3.38 11.52 -16.61
CA LYS A 153 -4.73 11.08 -16.98
C LYS A 153 -4.67 9.87 -17.89
N LEU A 154 -5.18 8.75 -17.39
CA LEU A 154 -5.16 7.45 -18.06
C LEU A 154 -6.26 7.30 -19.10
N GLY A 155 -6.59 8.35 -19.87
CA GLY A 155 -7.69 8.34 -20.83
C GLY A 155 -7.76 7.10 -21.73
N ASP A 156 -6.61 6.46 -22.01
CA ASP A 156 -6.54 5.28 -22.87
C ASP A 156 -6.62 3.95 -22.11
N PHE A 157 -6.53 3.94 -20.79
CA PHE A 157 -6.70 2.76 -19.96
C PHE A 157 -8.11 2.66 -19.35
N SER A 158 -9.00 3.62 -19.62
CA SER A 158 -10.39 3.55 -19.19
C SER A 158 -11.09 2.39 -19.90
N ILE A 159 -11.11 1.24 -19.24
CA ILE A 159 -11.69 0.02 -19.81
C ILE A 159 -13.22 0.11 -19.85
N THR A 160 -13.84 0.91 -18.98
CA THR A 160 -15.31 1.01 -18.91
C THR A 160 -15.88 2.31 -18.33
N HIS A 161 -15.11 3.12 -17.61
CA HIS A 161 -15.61 4.37 -17.01
C HIS A 161 -14.55 5.46 -17.08
N LYS A 162 -14.82 6.51 -17.84
CA LYS A 162 -13.92 7.66 -18.11
C LYS A 162 -13.46 8.43 -16.86
N ASP A 163 -14.09 8.22 -15.71
CA ASP A 163 -13.93 9.04 -14.51
C ASP A 163 -13.28 8.30 -13.34
N TRP A 164 -12.68 7.12 -13.56
CA TRP A 164 -12.30 6.26 -12.44
C TRP A 164 -10.83 6.25 -12.06
N TYR A 165 -9.93 6.68 -12.96
CA TYR A 165 -8.50 6.63 -12.69
C TYR A 165 -7.83 7.95 -13.02
N ASP A 166 -7.19 8.56 -12.02
CA ASP A 166 -6.44 9.78 -12.17
C ASP A 166 -4.94 9.51 -12.38
N ALA A 167 -4.49 8.32 -11.91
CA ALA A 167 -3.11 7.87 -12.01
C ALA A 167 -3.00 6.35 -12.11
N CYS A 168 -1.82 5.89 -12.44
CA CYS A 168 -1.43 4.48 -12.29
C CYS A 168 -0.04 4.37 -11.68
N ALA A 169 0.19 3.23 -11.01
CA ALA A 169 1.52 2.76 -10.73
C ALA A 169 1.78 1.52 -11.58
N CYS A 170 2.96 1.40 -12.18
CA CYS A 170 3.34 0.28 -13.03
C CYS A 170 4.58 -0.42 -12.50
N ASN A 171 4.63 -1.73 -12.68
CA ASN A 171 5.84 -2.55 -12.52
C ASN A 171 5.90 -3.61 -13.62
N SER A 172 6.90 -4.51 -13.58
CA SER A 172 7.06 -5.59 -14.55
C SER A 172 5.89 -6.56 -14.63
N GLU A 173 5.05 -6.63 -13.60
CA GLU A 173 3.93 -7.57 -13.50
C GLU A 173 2.61 -7.00 -14.00
N GLY A 174 2.48 -5.64 -14.02
CA GLY A 174 1.26 -5.02 -14.49
C GLY A 174 1.06 -3.59 -14.02
N MET A 175 -0.20 -3.20 -13.90
CA MET A 175 -0.61 -1.83 -13.62
C MET A 175 -1.62 -1.77 -12.46
N TYR A 176 -1.34 -0.89 -11.51
CA TYR A 176 -2.21 -0.52 -10.40
C TYR A 176 -3.02 0.69 -10.80
N CYS A 177 -4.34 0.58 -10.80
CA CYS A 177 -5.23 1.68 -11.13
C CYS A 177 -5.59 2.45 -9.85
N ILE A 178 -5.23 3.73 -9.82
CA ILE A 178 -5.32 4.59 -8.64
C ILE A 178 -6.26 5.75 -8.95
N ARG A 179 -7.13 6.10 -8.00
CA ARG A 179 -7.94 7.32 -8.02
C ARG A 179 -7.48 8.23 -6.89
N TYR A 180 -7.06 9.44 -7.22
CA TYR A 180 -6.87 10.50 -6.24
C TYR A 180 -8.22 11.12 -5.88
N VAL A 181 -8.52 11.17 -4.61
CA VAL A 181 -9.72 11.84 -4.09
C VAL A 181 -9.37 13.27 -3.70
N ASN A 182 -8.18 13.45 -3.14
CA ASN A 182 -7.54 14.74 -2.87
C ASN A 182 -6.02 14.52 -2.73
N GLU A 183 -5.26 15.57 -2.42
CA GLU A 183 -3.79 15.51 -2.28
C GLU A 183 -3.30 14.55 -1.20
N MET A 184 -4.13 14.25 -0.20
CA MET A 184 -3.77 13.40 0.95
C MET A 184 -4.37 12.00 0.91
N TYR A 185 -5.27 11.73 -0.04
CA TYR A 185 -6.04 10.49 -0.04
C TYR A 185 -6.21 9.93 -1.45
N CYS A 186 -5.75 8.69 -1.64
CA CYS A 186 -5.95 7.95 -2.87
C CYS A 186 -6.57 6.56 -2.63
N VAL A 187 -7.13 6.00 -3.68
CA VAL A 187 -7.83 4.71 -3.65
C VAL A 187 -7.25 3.79 -4.71
N TYR A 188 -6.73 2.64 -4.31
CA TYR A 188 -6.36 1.55 -5.20
C TYR A 188 -7.62 0.78 -5.57
N LYS A 189 -8.04 0.89 -6.82
CA LYS A 189 -9.30 0.34 -7.32
C LYS A 189 -9.18 -1.05 -7.89
N THR A 190 -8.14 -1.30 -8.70
CA THR A 190 -7.89 -2.61 -9.31
C THR A 190 -6.43 -2.76 -9.74
N PHE A 191 -6.02 -4.00 -9.93
CA PHE A 191 -4.75 -4.37 -10.56
C PHE A 191 -5.04 -5.05 -11.89
N ILE A 192 -4.28 -4.74 -12.93
CA ILE A 192 -4.36 -5.36 -14.26
C ILE A 192 -3.01 -6.00 -14.54
N SER A 193 -2.98 -7.33 -14.64
CA SER A 193 -1.77 -8.06 -15.01
C SER A 193 -1.39 -7.78 -16.47
N LYS A 194 -0.09 -7.73 -16.76
CA LYS A 194 0.40 -7.59 -18.14
C LYS A 194 -0.14 -8.65 -19.09
N ASN A 195 -0.45 -9.84 -18.60
CA ASN A 195 -1.02 -10.94 -19.40
C ASN A 195 -2.46 -10.69 -19.84
N GLU A 196 -3.15 -9.71 -19.23
CA GLU A 196 -4.52 -9.32 -19.55
C GLU A 196 -4.59 -8.06 -20.41
N PHE A 197 -3.45 -7.43 -20.71
CA PHE A 197 -3.43 -6.20 -21.52
C PHE A 197 -3.90 -6.47 -22.95
N LYS A 198 -4.78 -5.59 -23.42
CA LYS A 198 -5.07 -5.49 -24.84
C LYS A 198 -3.82 -4.97 -25.58
N PRO A 199 -3.66 -5.23 -26.90
CA PRO A 199 -2.47 -4.79 -27.64
C PRO A 199 -2.15 -3.29 -27.51
N SER A 200 -3.16 -2.43 -27.45
CA SER A 200 -2.99 -0.99 -27.25
C SER A 200 -2.52 -0.64 -25.84
N GLN A 201 -2.98 -1.37 -24.83
CA GLN A 201 -2.56 -1.21 -23.43
C GLN A 201 -1.13 -1.70 -23.24
N MET A 202 -0.76 -2.82 -23.86
CA MET A 202 0.59 -3.34 -23.82
C MET A 202 1.60 -2.34 -24.37
N LYS A 203 1.35 -1.79 -25.58
CA LYS A 203 2.22 -0.77 -26.18
C LYS A 203 2.41 0.46 -25.26
N LYS A 204 1.35 0.90 -24.61
CA LYS A 204 1.41 2.05 -23.71
C LYS A 204 2.18 1.72 -22.42
N TRP A 205 1.96 0.54 -21.84
CA TRP A 205 2.67 0.06 -20.68
C TRP A 205 4.18 -0.10 -20.98
N GLU A 206 4.55 -0.70 -22.11
CA GLU A 206 5.94 -0.84 -22.56
C GLU A 206 6.61 0.55 -22.71
N LYS A 207 5.89 1.51 -23.29
CA LYS A 207 6.37 2.90 -23.40
C LYS A 207 6.61 3.53 -22.03
N LEU A 208 5.67 3.41 -21.09
CA LEU A 208 5.81 3.94 -19.73
C LEU A 208 6.99 3.28 -19.00
N MET A 209 7.14 1.96 -19.13
CA MET A 209 8.26 1.24 -18.51
C MET A 209 9.62 1.63 -19.13
N SER A 210 9.68 1.90 -20.43
CA SER A 210 10.91 2.34 -21.09
C SER A 210 11.30 3.79 -20.75
N GLU A 211 10.32 4.69 -20.63
CA GLU A 211 10.54 6.09 -20.22
C GLU A 211 11.09 6.15 -18.78
N SER A 212 10.57 5.31 -17.88
CA SER A 212 11.01 5.28 -16.47
C SER A 212 12.44 4.81 -16.28
N VAL A 213 12.91 3.87 -17.11
CA VAL A 213 14.31 3.42 -17.08
C VAL A 213 15.25 4.54 -17.53
N GLN A 214 14.82 5.43 -18.44
CA GLN A 214 15.64 6.56 -18.87
C GLN A 214 15.70 7.68 -17.81
N ASP A 215 14.60 7.93 -17.10
CA ASP A 215 14.55 8.94 -16.03
C ASP A 215 15.36 8.51 -14.79
N GLU A 216 15.38 7.23 -14.44
CA GLU A 216 16.25 6.70 -13.36
C GLU A 216 17.76 6.85 -13.67
N PHE A 217 18.14 6.89 -14.95
CA PHE A 217 19.53 7.13 -15.38
C PHE A 217 19.93 8.61 -15.39
N GLN A 218 18.98 9.54 -15.54
CA GLN A 218 19.28 10.97 -15.62
C GLN A 218 19.12 11.73 -14.30
N GLU A 219 18.28 11.27 -13.40
CA GLU A 219 18.06 11.90 -12.11
C GLU A 219 18.11 10.82 -11.02
N GLY A 220 19.14 10.79 -10.21
CA GLY A 220 19.20 9.99 -8.98
C GLY A 220 18.10 10.43 -7.99
N MET A 221 16.84 10.46 -8.41
CA MET A 221 15.72 11.04 -7.68
C MET A 221 14.77 10.00 -7.09
N SER A 222 14.61 10.16 -5.82
CA SER A 222 13.62 9.60 -4.94
C SER A 222 12.21 9.77 -5.52
N THR A 223 11.59 8.70 -5.89
CA THR A 223 10.13 8.64 -5.93
C THR A 223 9.59 8.68 -4.50
N SER A 224 8.41 9.21 -4.29
CA SER A 224 7.77 9.35 -2.97
C SER A 224 7.79 8.08 -2.11
N TYR A 225 7.93 6.90 -2.72
CA TYR A 225 8.15 5.62 -2.04
C TYR A 225 9.56 5.50 -1.43
N ASN A 226 10.61 6.03 -2.07
CA ASN A 226 11.97 6.04 -1.51
C ASN A 226 12.11 7.03 -0.36
N GLN A 227 11.33 8.12 -0.32
CA GLN A 227 11.35 9.08 0.80
C GLN A 227 10.86 8.44 2.10
N VAL A 228 9.90 7.52 2.05
CA VAL A 228 9.44 6.77 3.23
C VAL A 228 10.54 5.84 3.76
N PHE A 229 11.38 5.26 2.88
CA PHE A 229 12.49 4.38 3.26
C PHE A 229 13.75 5.17 3.68
N GLU A 230 13.98 6.37 3.15
CA GLU A 230 15.21 7.13 3.44
C GLU A 230 15.11 8.14 4.58
N ALA A 231 13.93 8.70 4.84
CA ALA A 231 13.73 9.73 5.87
C ALA A 231 13.99 9.24 7.32
N ARG A 232 14.18 7.93 7.54
CA ARG A 232 14.48 7.36 8.87
C ARG A 232 15.91 6.82 9.05
N LYS A 233 16.81 7.03 8.10
CA LYS A 233 18.25 6.73 8.29
C LYS A 233 18.99 7.74 9.18
N THR A 234 18.32 8.76 9.65
CA THR A 234 18.91 9.88 10.43
C THR A 234 18.33 10.01 11.84
N LEU A 235 17.87 8.93 12.44
CA LEU A 235 17.57 8.89 13.88
C LEU A 235 18.26 7.73 14.56
#